data_4b804ab897aa02eebd2ea6c7aada8fef
#
_entry.id   4b804ab897aa02eebd2ea6c7aada8fef
#
_cell.length_a   1.000
_cell.length_b   1.000
_cell.length_c   1.000
_cell.angle_alpha   90.00
_cell.angle_beta   90.00
_cell.angle_gamma   90.00
#
_symmetry.space_group_name_H-M   'P 1'
#
loop_
_entity.id
_entity.type
_entity.pdbx_description
1 polymer ?
#
loop_
_entity_poly.entity_id
_entity_poly.type
_entity_poly.pdbx_seq_one_letter_code
_entity_poly.pdbx_strand_id
1 'polypeptide(L)'
;MKRKPFSKLSFILSFLLAFSFLIPVSPSSQASVGSGTWESPYGVNQAIEQQSETNKSVKGYVVGKPVSRASIITGNYPDDYALALADNPSETNTSEMIYVQIPANFRASFGLKSNPDLKGEQIKVTGSLTDYFSHAGVKSVTRMELDEEADNPADPDPIDPPDQSNPDIDTYYENAAGKSGEALKVSLHEIIDDHTELSYSEVWDALKNTDEDPANAGNVLLLYSGRSQSKNTNGGGVDDWNREHVWAKSHGDFGTSMGPGTDIHHLRPTDVTVNSSRGNLDFDNGGAENREAPGNYYDSDSWEPRDEVKGDVARMLFYMAVRYEGDSGEPDLELNNSVNNGSNPFHGKLSILLDWHEQDPVDAREQRRNEIIFEEYQFNRNPFIDHPEWAEEIWG
;
A
#
# COMPACT_ATOMS: atom_id res chain seq x y z
N MET A 1 60.41 -86.09 6.11
CA MET A 1 59.55 -85.42 7.10
C MET A 1 60.36 -84.31 7.75
N LYS A 2 60.18 -83.10 7.34
CA LYS A 2 60.91 -81.94 7.89
C LYS A 2 59.92 -80.97 8.51
N ARG A 3 60.01 -80.74 9.79
CA ARG A 3 59.23 -79.75 10.53
C ARG A 3 59.86 -78.39 10.34
N LYS A 4 59.05 -77.41 10.03
CA LYS A 4 59.37 -75.95 10.01
C LYS A 4 59.28 -75.36 11.41
N PRO A 5 60.13 -74.42 11.79
CA PRO A 5 60.01 -73.71 13.06
C PRO A 5 59.08 -72.52 13.03
N PHE A 6 58.42 -72.26 14.16
CA PHE A 6 57.56 -71.11 14.41
C PHE A 6 58.40 -69.84 14.63
N SER A 7 58.07 -68.78 13.85
CA SER A 7 58.60 -67.44 14.04
C SER A 7 57.79 -66.72 15.11
N LYS A 8 58.49 -66.18 16.13
CA LYS A 8 57.86 -65.30 17.18
C LYS A 8 57.61 -63.92 16.61
N LEU A 9 56.38 -63.48 16.63
CA LEU A 9 55.95 -62.12 16.25
C LEU A 9 55.94 -61.28 17.55
N SER A 10 56.87 -60.33 17.66
CA SER A 10 56.87 -59.30 18.74
C SER A 10 55.80 -58.29 18.51
N PHE A 11 54.86 -58.15 19.43
CA PHE A 11 53.89 -57.05 19.46
C PHE A 11 54.55 -55.82 20.08
N ILE A 12 54.80 -54.81 19.24
CA ILE A 12 55.14 -53.48 19.70
C ILE A 12 53.80 -52.72 19.91
N LEU A 13 53.46 -52.46 21.17
CA LEU A 13 52.31 -51.68 21.57
C LEU A 13 52.67 -50.20 21.46
N SER A 14 52.30 -49.53 20.36
CA SER A 14 52.41 -48.09 20.22
C SER A 14 51.25 -47.42 20.95
N PHE A 15 51.54 -46.74 22.03
CA PHE A 15 50.60 -45.90 22.77
C PHE A 15 50.44 -44.59 22.00
N LEU A 16 49.37 -44.46 21.22
CA LEU A 16 48.93 -43.17 20.62
C LEU A 16 48.22 -42.36 21.72
N LEU A 17 48.88 -41.34 22.25
CA LEU A 17 48.25 -40.31 23.06
C LEU A 17 47.38 -39.43 22.13
N ALA A 18 46.11 -39.68 22.12
CA ALA A 18 45.14 -38.76 21.50
C ALA A 18 44.99 -37.54 22.42
N PHE A 19 45.61 -36.41 22.02
CA PHE A 19 45.34 -35.11 22.60
C PHE A 19 43.98 -34.67 22.07
N SER A 20 42.90 -34.90 22.82
CA SER A 20 41.60 -34.28 22.57
C SER A 20 41.70 -32.79 22.88
N PHE A 21 41.81 -31.97 21.85
CA PHE A 21 41.54 -30.56 21.96
C PHE A 21 40.04 -30.42 22.26
N LEU A 22 39.67 -30.19 23.50
CA LEU A 22 38.39 -29.63 23.90
C LEU A 22 38.37 -28.18 23.39
N ILE A 23 37.78 -27.95 22.24
CA ILE A 23 37.35 -26.64 21.83
C ILE A 23 36.17 -26.31 22.78
N PRO A 24 36.23 -25.22 23.55
CA PRO A 24 35.08 -24.80 24.31
C PRO A 24 34.01 -24.38 23.30
N VAL A 25 32.97 -25.18 23.18
CA VAL A 25 31.72 -24.73 22.54
C VAL A 25 31.17 -23.68 23.50
N SER A 26 31.29 -22.42 23.12
CA SER A 26 30.56 -21.34 23.77
C SER A 26 29.09 -21.71 23.73
N PRO A 27 28.35 -21.63 24.84
CA PRO A 27 26.91 -21.83 24.77
C PRO A 27 26.33 -20.78 23.79
N SER A 28 25.72 -21.24 22.71
CA SER A 28 24.84 -20.38 21.92
C SER A 28 23.83 -19.81 22.92
N SER A 29 23.80 -18.50 23.07
CA SER A 29 22.75 -17.82 23.81
C SER A 29 21.45 -18.22 23.14
N GLN A 30 20.67 -19.11 23.73
CA GLN A 30 19.28 -19.30 23.35
C GLN A 30 18.63 -17.94 23.59
N ALA A 31 18.24 -17.27 22.50
CA ALA A 31 17.41 -16.10 22.59
C ALA A 31 16.20 -16.50 23.46
N SER A 32 15.95 -15.72 24.51
CA SER A 32 14.82 -15.97 25.38
C SER A 32 13.54 -15.87 24.55
N VAL A 33 12.74 -16.93 24.56
CA VAL A 33 11.46 -16.97 23.86
C VAL A 33 10.57 -15.86 24.47
N GLY A 34 10.33 -14.79 23.72
CA GLY A 34 9.46 -13.69 24.13
C GLY A 34 8.01 -14.12 24.20
N SER A 35 7.18 -13.36 24.90
CA SER A 35 5.72 -13.56 24.98
C SER A 35 4.95 -12.64 24.04
N GLY A 36 5.65 -11.80 23.27
CA GLY A 36 5.06 -10.81 22.38
C GLY A 36 4.43 -9.62 23.10
N THR A 37 4.79 -9.38 24.36
CA THR A 37 4.47 -8.16 25.09
C THR A 37 5.58 -7.11 24.90
N TRP A 38 5.32 -5.88 25.27
CA TRP A 38 6.32 -4.81 25.17
C TRP A 38 7.57 -5.08 26.01
N GLU A 39 7.37 -5.65 27.18
CA GLU A 39 8.44 -5.98 28.14
C GLU A 39 9.17 -7.29 27.80
N SER A 40 8.51 -8.16 27.00
CA SER A 40 9.06 -9.44 26.54
C SER A 40 8.69 -9.67 25.07
N PRO A 41 9.26 -8.87 24.14
CA PRO A 41 8.91 -8.93 22.73
C PRO A 41 9.35 -10.24 22.08
N TYR A 42 8.70 -10.62 21.00
CA TYR A 42 9.18 -11.66 20.10
C TYR A 42 10.50 -11.22 19.43
N GLY A 43 11.43 -12.14 19.23
CA GLY A 43 12.46 -11.99 18.22
C GLY A 43 11.84 -12.10 16.81
N VAL A 44 12.59 -11.69 15.79
CA VAL A 44 12.09 -11.67 14.41
C VAL A 44 11.69 -13.06 13.94
N ASN A 45 12.53 -14.07 14.14
CA ASN A 45 12.23 -15.45 13.73
C ASN A 45 10.99 -16.00 14.45
N GLN A 46 10.82 -15.67 15.72
CA GLN A 46 9.64 -16.05 16.47
C GLN A 46 8.39 -15.34 15.92
N ALA A 47 8.45 -14.06 15.59
CA ALA A 47 7.33 -13.30 15.04
C ALA A 47 6.93 -13.80 13.63
N ILE A 48 7.88 -14.26 12.83
CA ILE A 48 7.62 -14.92 11.53
C ILE A 48 6.75 -16.18 11.72
N GLU A 49 7.00 -16.95 12.78
CA GLU A 49 6.24 -18.17 13.10
C GLU A 49 4.85 -17.87 13.71
N GLN A 50 4.65 -16.68 14.28
CA GLN A 50 3.45 -16.28 15.02
C GLN A 50 2.52 -15.35 14.19
N GLN A 51 2.58 -15.42 12.86
CA GLN A 51 1.69 -14.60 12.01
C GLN A 51 0.21 -14.87 12.32
N SER A 52 -0.62 -13.84 12.18
CA SER A 52 -2.04 -13.76 12.55
C SER A 52 -2.34 -13.37 14.00
N GLU A 53 -1.34 -13.10 14.83
CA GLU A 53 -1.54 -12.53 16.16
C GLU A 53 -1.65 -10.99 16.08
N THR A 54 -2.48 -10.41 16.93
CA THR A 54 -2.69 -8.95 16.99
C THR A 54 -2.12 -8.36 18.27
N ASN A 55 -1.75 -7.07 18.22
CA ASN A 55 -1.19 -6.32 19.35
C ASN A 55 0.03 -7.01 19.97
N LYS A 56 0.96 -7.41 19.11
CA LYS A 56 2.21 -8.08 19.50
C LYS A 56 3.41 -7.19 19.31
N SER A 57 4.37 -7.31 20.21
CA SER A 57 5.65 -6.59 20.16
C SER A 57 6.72 -7.48 19.57
N VAL A 58 7.48 -6.93 18.65
CA VAL A 58 8.63 -7.56 17.98
C VAL A 58 9.85 -6.67 18.20
N LYS A 59 11.01 -7.29 18.42
CA LYS A 59 12.29 -6.61 18.54
C LYS A 59 13.25 -7.17 17.51
N GLY A 60 13.97 -6.29 16.82
CA GLY A 60 14.95 -6.69 15.81
C GLY A 60 15.81 -5.53 15.34
N TYR A 61 16.89 -5.87 14.63
CA TYR A 61 17.78 -4.89 14.00
C TYR A 61 17.23 -4.44 12.66
N VAL A 62 17.26 -3.14 12.39
CA VAL A 62 16.91 -2.57 11.09
C VAL A 62 17.98 -2.96 10.07
N VAL A 63 17.63 -3.78 9.09
CA VAL A 63 18.55 -4.28 8.06
C VAL A 63 18.40 -3.62 6.71
N GLY A 64 17.29 -2.90 6.47
CA GLY A 64 17.03 -2.17 5.24
C GLY A 64 15.55 -1.89 5.02
N LYS A 65 15.20 -1.47 3.80
CA LYS A 65 13.84 -1.18 3.37
C LYS A 65 13.37 -2.25 2.38
N PRO A 66 12.20 -2.90 2.59
CA PRO A 66 11.63 -3.80 1.61
C PRO A 66 11.15 -3.03 0.38
N VAL A 67 11.40 -3.60 -0.81
CA VAL A 67 10.92 -3.10 -2.11
C VAL A 67 10.11 -4.15 -2.85
N SER A 68 10.16 -5.39 -2.40
CA SER A 68 9.31 -6.49 -2.88
C SER A 68 9.33 -7.62 -1.86
N ARG A 69 8.52 -8.66 -2.09
CA ARG A 69 8.49 -9.86 -1.25
C ARG A 69 9.87 -10.46 -0.92
N ALA A 70 10.80 -10.44 -1.86
CA ALA A 70 12.09 -11.12 -1.75
C ALA A 70 13.28 -10.17 -1.95
N SER A 71 13.09 -8.86 -1.78
CA SER A 71 14.15 -7.89 -1.98
C SER A 71 14.05 -6.73 -1.02
N ILE A 72 15.20 -6.31 -0.49
CA ILE A 72 15.36 -5.10 0.31
C ILE A 72 16.46 -4.23 -0.29
N ILE A 73 16.40 -2.93 -0.06
CA ILE A 73 17.49 -2.00 -0.30
C ILE A 73 18.14 -1.61 1.02
N THR A 74 19.44 -1.33 0.97
CA THR A 74 20.25 -1.04 2.16
C THR A 74 20.90 0.33 2.15
N GLY A 75 20.42 1.22 1.28
CA GLY A 75 20.86 2.61 1.14
C GLY A 75 20.13 3.28 -0.01
N ASN A 76 20.20 4.61 -0.11
CA ASN A 76 19.45 5.42 -1.06
C ASN A 76 17.94 5.12 -0.98
N TYR A 77 17.42 5.24 0.22
CA TYR A 77 16.02 4.91 0.50
C TYR A 77 15.09 5.92 -0.16
N PRO A 78 14.11 5.48 -0.97
CA PRO A 78 13.20 6.39 -1.67
C PRO A 78 12.17 7.05 -0.76
N ASP A 79 11.76 6.38 0.32
CA ASP A 79 10.69 6.80 1.23
C ASP A 79 10.84 6.21 2.63
N ASP A 80 9.92 6.59 3.55
CA ASP A 80 9.88 6.23 4.97
C ASP A 80 8.79 5.22 5.35
N TYR A 81 8.17 4.56 4.37
CA TYR A 81 6.95 3.77 4.62
C TYR A 81 7.19 2.39 5.22
N ALA A 82 8.38 1.84 5.08
CA ALA A 82 8.66 0.48 5.51
C ALA A 82 10.11 0.29 5.95
N LEU A 83 10.30 -0.67 6.85
CA LEU A 83 11.63 -1.19 7.19
C LEU A 83 11.59 -2.71 7.35
N ALA A 84 12.73 -3.35 7.18
CA ALA A 84 12.93 -4.77 7.42
C ALA A 84 13.71 -4.95 8.72
N LEU A 85 13.22 -5.82 9.61
CA LEU A 85 13.89 -6.22 10.83
C LEU A 85 14.41 -7.65 10.71
N ALA A 86 15.54 -7.91 11.36
CA ALA A 86 16.12 -9.24 11.51
C ALA A 86 16.69 -9.42 12.93
N ASP A 87 16.86 -10.67 13.36
CA ASP A 87 17.53 -10.97 14.62
C ASP A 87 19.05 -10.72 14.58
N ASN A 88 19.62 -10.56 13.37
CA ASN A 88 21.03 -10.25 13.15
C ASN A 88 21.17 -8.98 12.29
N PRO A 89 21.94 -7.96 12.70
CA PRO A 89 22.12 -6.71 11.95
C PRO A 89 22.81 -6.89 10.58
N SER A 90 23.44 -8.03 10.33
CA SER A 90 24.08 -8.38 9.06
C SER A 90 23.25 -9.32 8.20
N GLU A 91 21.96 -9.54 8.52
CA GLU A 91 21.12 -10.48 7.79
C GLU A 91 20.87 -9.98 6.35
N THR A 92 20.92 -10.91 5.41
CA THR A 92 20.70 -10.65 3.98
C THR A 92 19.64 -11.58 3.37
N ASN A 93 19.27 -12.64 4.09
CA ASN A 93 18.22 -13.55 3.65
C ASN A 93 16.85 -13.01 4.04
N THR A 94 16.07 -12.59 3.07
CA THR A 94 14.75 -12.02 3.33
C THR A 94 13.79 -12.97 4.05
N SER A 95 13.96 -14.29 3.95
CA SER A 95 13.12 -15.24 4.70
C SER A 95 13.35 -15.24 6.23
N GLU A 96 14.44 -14.64 6.70
CA GLU A 96 14.78 -14.44 8.11
C GLU A 96 14.48 -13.00 8.58
N MET A 97 13.67 -12.27 7.82
CA MET A 97 13.29 -10.89 8.10
C MET A 97 11.78 -10.79 8.31
N ILE A 98 11.36 -9.78 9.05
CA ILE A 98 9.96 -9.35 9.12
C ILE A 98 9.84 -7.92 8.59
N TYR A 99 8.83 -7.64 7.76
CA TYR A 99 8.64 -6.33 7.16
C TYR A 99 7.65 -5.52 8.00
N VAL A 100 8.03 -4.31 8.35
CA VAL A 100 7.24 -3.42 9.21
C VAL A 100 6.71 -2.28 8.36
N GLN A 101 5.39 -2.13 8.33
CA GLN A 101 4.73 -0.94 7.81
C GLN A 101 4.87 0.19 8.82
N ILE A 102 5.39 1.34 8.41
CA ILE A 102 5.55 2.52 9.28
C ILE A 102 4.38 3.47 9.08
N PRO A 103 3.44 3.59 10.04
CA PRO A 103 2.37 4.58 9.99
C PRO A 103 2.92 6.00 9.97
N ALA A 104 2.15 6.94 9.43
CA ALA A 104 2.56 8.33 9.21
C ALA A 104 3.16 9.00 10.45
N ASN A 105 2.57 8.77 11.62
CA ASN A 105 3.04 9.32 12.90
C ASN A 105 4.40 8.80 13.38
N PHE A 106 4.95 7.74 12.79
CA PHE A 106 6.26 7.17 13.13
C PHE A 106 7.31 7.41 12.04
N ARG A 107 6.93 7.85 10.84
CA ARG A 107 7.86 7.99 9.69
C ARG A 107 8.99 8.96 9.97
N ALA A 108 8.70 10.11 10.58
CA ALA A 108 9.71 11.11 10.91
C ALA A 108 10.83 10.57 11.82
N SER A 109 10.50 9.63 12.71
CA SER A 109 11.47 9.07 13.67
C SER A 109 12.05 7.73 13.22
N PHE A 110 11.33 6.95 12.42
CA PHE A 110 11.71 5.57 12.08
C PHE A 110 11.83 5.30 10.58
N GLY A 111 11.50 6.25 9.73
CA GLY A 111 11.67 6.14 8.29
C GLY A 111 13.14 6.16 7.87
N LEU A 112 13.54 5.26 6.98
CA LEU A 112 14.94 5.11 6.58
C LEU A 112 15.43 6.19 5.63
N LYS A 113 14.53 6.84 4.89
CA LYS A 113 14.90 8.00 4.06
C LYS A 113 15.28 9.18 4.93
N SER A 114 14.46 9.47 5.95
CA SER A 114 14.68 10.57 6.89
C SER A 114 15.78 10.24 7.90
N ASN A 115 15.92 8.97 8.28
CA ASN A 115 16.87 8.51 9.30
C ASN A 115 17.68 7.31 8.79
N PRO A 116 18.56 7.50 7.80
CA PRO A 116 19.34 6.39 7.22
C PRO A 116 20.26 5.69 8.24
N ASP A 117 20.61 6.39 9.31
CA ASP A 117 21.46 5.88 10.41
C ASP A 117 20.75 4.86 11.30
N LEU A 118 19.41 4.74 11.21
CA LEU A 118 18.67 3.67 11.87
C LEU A 118 19.05 2.27 11.37
N LYS A 119 19.66 2.17 10.20
CA LYS A 119 20.14 0.89 9.71
C LYS A 119 21.26 0.36 10.62
N GLY A 120 21.04 -0.78 11.22
CA GLY A 120 21.91 -1.43 12.23
C GLY A 120 21.44 -1.21 13.65
N GLU A 121 20.58 -0.22 13.91
CA GLU A 121 19.98 0.00 15.23
C GLU A 121 18.94 -1.08 15.56
N GLN A 122 18.75 -1.34 16.84
CA GLN A 122 17.72 -2.26 17.31
C GLN A 122 16.48 -1.49 17.70
N ILE A 123 15.33 -1.87 17.16
CA ILE A 123 14.05 -1.25 17.49
C ILE A 123 13.06 -2.27 18.02
N LYS A 124 12.09 -1.76 18.75
CA LYS A 124 10.93 -2.49 19.23
C LYS A 124 9.66 -1.90 18.64
N VAL A 125 8.79 -2.76 18.09
CA VAL A 125 7.56 -2.35 17.42
C VAL A 125 6.39 -3.18 17.89
N THR A 126 5.24 -2.56 18.16
CA THR A 126 3.98 -3.24 18.49
C THR A 126 2.97 -3.05 17.37
N GLY A 127 2.38 -4.14 16.88
CA GLY A 127 1.36 -4.11 15.84
C GLY A 127 0.67 -5.45 15.64
N SER A 128 0.04 -5.64 14.50
CA SER A 128 -0.57 -6.90 14.08
C SER A 128 0.42 -7.69 13.23
N LEU A 129 0.68 -8.93 13.61
CA LEU A 129 1.53 -9.84 12.84
C LEU A 129 0.72 -10.37 11.65
N THR A 130 0.90 -9.75 10.51
CA THR A 130 0.18 -10.05 9.27
C THR A 130 1.05 -9.73 8.07
N ASP A 131 0.76 -10.37 6.95
CA ASP A 131 1.56 -10.20 5.74
C ASP A 131 1.65 -8.74 5.30
N TYR A 132 2.87 -8.33 4.93
CA TYR A 132 3.18 -7.08 4.28
C TYR A 132 4.13 -7.35 3.10
N PHE A 133 3.88 -6.82 1.90
CA PHE A 133 4.55 -7.22 0.65
C PHE A 133 4.43 -8.75 0.36
N SER A 134 3.31 -9.39 0.73
CA SER A 134 3.15 -10.85 0.66
C SER A 134 4.29 -11.61 1.36
N HIS A 135 4.80 -11.05 2.44
CA HIS A 135 5.88 -11.52 3.28
C HIS A 135 5.45 -11.38 4.74
N ALA A 136 6.06 -12.17 5.66
CA ALA A 136 5.77 -12.01 7.07
C ALA A 136 6.01 -10.56 7.51
N GLY A 137 5.01 -9.94 8.14
CA GLY A 137 5.02 -8.52 8.43
C GLY A 137 4.39 -8.11 9.75
N VAL A 138 4.56 -6.82 10.07
CA VAL A 138 3.88 -6.11 11.16
C VAL A 138 3.18 -4.92 10.56
N LYS A 139 1.86 -4.88 10.68
CA LYS A 139 0.98 -3.79 10.22
C LYS A 139 0.21 -3.20 11.39
N SER A 140 -0.52 -2.11 11.14
CA SER A 140 -1.30 -1.42 12.18
C SER A 140 -0.44 -1.14 13.42
N VAL A 141 0.73 -0.59 13.19
CA VAL A 141 1.72 -0.32 14.24
C VAL A 141 1.19 0.76 15.18
N THR A 142 1.18 0.48 16.48
CA THR A 142 0.69 1.37 17.53
C THR A 142 1.80 1.95 18.39
N ARG A 143 3.00 1.35 18.37
CA ARG A 143 4.16 1.78 19.15
C ARG A 143 5.46 1.38 18.44
N MET A 144 6.41 2.31 18.40
CA MET A 144 7.80 2.08 17.93
C MET A 144 8.74 2.83 18.85
N GLU A 145 9.85 2.20 19.25
CA GLU A 145 10.92 2.83 20.04
C GLU A 145 12.28 2.19 19.70
N LEU A 146 13.36 2.97 19.79
CA LEU A 146 14.71 2.41 19.82
C LEU A 146 14.87 1.56 21.08
N ASP A 147 15.54 0.41 21.00
CA ASP A 147 15.82 -0.44 22.15
C ASP A 147 17.18 -0.05 22.75
N GLU A 148 17.15 0.99 23.58
CA GLU A 148 18.33 1.50 24.28
C GLU A 148 18.66 0.61 25.49
N GLU A 149 19.31 -0.54 25.30
CA GLU A 149 20.10 -1.16 26.33
C GLU A 149 21.60 -0.85 26.11
N ALA A 150 22.06 0.20 26.73
CA ALA A 150 23.42 0.62 27.12
C ALA A 150 23.83 2.02 26.63
N ASP A 151 24.04 2.83 27.63
CA ASP A 151 24.77 4.10 27.73
C ASP A 151 23.96 5.40 27.58
N ASN A 152 23.68 5.91 28.78
CA ASN A 152 23.21 7.26 29.11
C ASN A 152 24.39 8.28 29.02
N PRO A 153 24.28 9.64 28.90
CA PRO A 153 23.19 10.49 29.39
C PRO A 153 22.82 11.78 28.59
N ALA A 154 21.70 12.36 28.99
CA ALA A 154 21.33 13.79 29.05
C ALA A 154 20.45 14.41 27.93
N ASP A 155 19.19 14.60 28.34
CA ASP A 155 18.22 15.70 28.15
C ASP A 155 18.36 16.70 26.98
N PRO A 156 17.34 16.90 26.19
CA PRO A 156 17.14 18.10 25.41
C PRO A 156 15.79 18.80 25.61
N ASP A 157 15.83 20.11 25.43
CA ASP A 157 14.77 21.14 25.48
C ASP A 157 13.60 20.93 24.51
N PRO A 158 12.45 21.60 24.74
CA PRO A 158 11.17 21.31 24.08
C PRO A 158 11.07 21.83 22.64
N ILE A 159 10.45 21.02 21.78
CA ILE A 159 10.25 21.29 20.35
C ILE A 159 8.86 21.87 20.09
N ASP A 160 8.80 22.91 19.31
CA ASP A 160 7.60 23.55 18.75
C ASP A 160 6.82 22.59 17.81
N PRO A 161 5.50 22.79 17.63
CA PRO A 161 4.66 21.89 16.84
C PRO A 161 5.02 21.97 15.33
N PRO A 162 4.96 20.83 14.61
CA PRO A 162 5.45 20.76 13.23
C PRO A 162 4.50 21.45 12.24
N ASP A 163 5.12 22.16 11.32
CA ASP A 163 4.54 22.66 10.09
C ASP A 163 3.97 21.48 9.26
N GLN A 164 2.74 21.63 8.76
CA GLN A 164 1.98 20.57 8.08
C GLN A 164 2.32 20.45 6.57
N SER A 165 3.54 20.67 6.16
CA SER A 165 3.97 20.25 4.83
C SER A 165 4.43 18.79 4.90
N ASN A 166 3.78 17.89 4.17
CA ASN A 166 4.16 16.48 4.10
C ASN A 166 5.37 16.33 3.15
N PRO A 167 6.60 16.25 3.66
CA PRO A 167 7.81 16.25 2.80
C PRO A 167 7.93 15.02 1.90
N ASP A 168 7.06 14.05 2.09
CA ASP A 168 7.10 12.76 1.41
C ASP A 168 6.31 12.78 0.09
N ILE A 169 5.20 13.54 0.05
CA ILE A 169 4.41 13.75 -1.18
C ILE A 169 5.21 14.56 -2.19
N ASP A 170 5.87 15.64 -1.76
CA ASP A 170 6.71 16.47 -2.63
C ASP A 170 7.86 15.66 -3.27
N THR A 171 8.39 14.69 -2.54
CA THR A 171 9.44 13.82 -3.09
C THR A 171 8.90 12.77 -4.05
N TYR A 172 7.71 12.23 -3.79
CA TYR A 172 7.06 11.30 -4.71
C TYR A 172 6.82 11.97 -6.07
N TYR A 173 6.49 13.26 -6.07
CA TYR A 173 6.22 14.05 -7.25
C TYR A 173 7.36 15.00 -7.67
N GLU A 174 8.61 14.82 -7.18
CA GLU A 174 9.72 15.75 -7.44
C GLU A 174 9.96 16.02 -8.94
N ASN A 175 9.75 15.00 -9.78
CA ASN A 175 9.89 15.09 -11.22
C ASN A 175 8.77 15.89 -11.90
N ALA A 176 7.66 16.13 -11.24
CA ALA A 176 6.55 16.93 -11.73
C ALA A 176 6.65 18.41 -11.29
N ALA A 177 7.46 18.70 -10.26
CA ALA A 177 7.56 20.03 -9.66
C ALA A 177 7.88 21.14 -10.66
N GLY A 178 7.05 22.22 -10.65
CA GLY A 178 7.20 23.39 -11.50
C GLY A 178 6.86 23.19 -12.98
N LYS A 179 6.26 22.06 -13.33
CA LYS A 179 5.72 21.78 -14.67
C LYS A 179 4.24 22.15 -14.74
N SER A 180 3.70 22.36 -15.95
CA SER A 180 2.30 22.62 -16.22
C SER A 180 1.89 22.07 -17.58
N GLY A 181 0.58 21.99 -17.86
CA GLY A 181 0.03 21.49 -19.11
C GLY A 181 0.53 20.08 -19.44
N GLU A 182 0.78 19.83 -20.72
CA GLU A 182 1.23 18.53 -21.22
C GLU A 182 2.53 18.03 -20.54
N ALA A 183 3.46 18.92 -20.23
CA ALA A 183 4.70 18.52 -19.56
C ALA A 183 4.47 18.02 -18.13
N LEU A 184 3.45 18.54 -17.45
CA LEU A 184 3.02 18.03 -16.14
C LEU A 184 2.32 16.68 -16.32
N LYS A 185 1.36 16.56 -17.25
CA LYS A 185 0.63 15.32 -17.55
C LYS A 185 1.59 14.16 -17.80
N VAL A 186 2.56 14.35 -18.70
CA VAL A 186 3.59 13.33 -19.03
C VAL A 186 4.42 12.95 -17.80
N SER A 187 4.83 13.92 -16.98
CA SER A 187 5.62 13.61 -15.78
C SER A 187 4.82 12.88 -14.71
N LEU A 188 3.54 13.20 -14.55
CA LEU A 188 2.66 12.48 -13.62
C LEU A 188 2.43 11.05 -14.11
N HIS A 189 2.23 10.85 -15.42
CA HIS A 189 2.14 9.52 -16.01
C HIS A 189 3.38 8.68 -15.66
N GLU A 190 4.59 9.17 -15.95
CA GLU A 190 5.84 8.49 -15.62
C GLU A 190 6.02 8.16 -14.13
N ILE A 191 5.39 8.94 -13.22
CA ILE A 191 5.47 8.71 -11.77
C ILE A 191 4.50 7.64 -11.30
N ILE A 192 3.31 7.56 -11.92
CA ILE A 192 2.22 6.70 -11.44
C ILE A 192 2.02 5.44 -12.30
N ASP A 193 2.75 5.28 -13.38
CA ASP A 193 2.58 4.21 -14.38
C ASP A 193 2.90 2.81 -13.81
N ASP A 194 4.03 2.62 -13.19
CA ASP A 194 4.51 1.32 -12.66
C ASP A 194 3.79 0.89 -11.37
N HIS A 195 2.46 0.76 -11.40
CA HIS A 195 1.71 0.30 -10.24
C HIS A 195 1.52 -1.24 -10.23
N THR A 196 1.23 -1.78 -9.06
CA THR A 196 0.87 -3.19 -8.93
C THR A 196 -0.57 -3.40 -9.37
N GLU A 197 -0.75 -4.13 -10.46
CA GLU A 197 -2.08 -4.51 -10.95
C GLU A 197 -2.72 -5.59 -10.09
N LEU A 198 -3.97 -5.38 -9.70
CA LEU A 198 -4.78 -6.36 -8.97
C LEU A 198 -5.54 -7.27 -9.95
N SER A 199 -5.80 -8.50 -9.54
CA SER A 199 -6.82 -9.30 -10.21
C SER A 199 -8.22 -8.77 -9.87
N TYR A 200 -9.20 -9.01 -10.76
CA TYR A 200 -10.58 -8.57 -10.52
C TYR A 200 -11.19 -9.15 -9.24
N SER A 201 -10.72 -10.31 -8.75
CA SER A 201 -11.13 -10.87 -7.47
C SER A 201 -10.55 -10.15 -6.26
N GLU A 202 -9.31 -9.70 -6.33
CA GLU A 202 -8.64 -8.95 -5.24
C GLU A 202 -9.25 -7.57 -5.02
N VAL A 203 -9.85 -6.97 -6.06
CA VAL A 203 -10.58 -5.70 -5.93
C VAL A 203 -11.67 -5.75 -4.87
N TRP A 204 -12.34 -6.91 -4.63
CA TRP A 204 -13.32 -7.01 -3.55
C TRP A 204 -12.76 -6.71 -2.18
N ASP A 205 -11.60 -7.27 -1.87
CA ASP A 205 -10.97 -7.10 -0.55
C ASP A 205 -10.32 -5.71 -0.44
N ALA A 206 -9.79 -5.19 -1.53
CA ALA A 206 -9.30 -3.82 -1.59
C ALA A 206 -10.41 -2.81 -1.28
N LEU A 207 -11.56 -2.89 -1.94
CA LEU A 207 -12.70 -1.98 -1.71
C LEU A 207 -13.28 -2.08 -0.29
N LYS A 208 -13.26 -3.27 0.32
CA LYS A 208 -13.65 -3.43 1.73
C LYS A 208 -12.75 -2.67 2.69
N ASN A 209 -11.51 -2.39 2.32
CA ASN A 209 -10.55 -1.64 3.12
C ASN A 209 -10.56 -0.15 2.76
N THR A 210 -10.42 0.16 1.47
CA THR A 210 -10.32 1.56 1.00
C THR A 210 -11.58 2.37 1.25
N ASP A 211 -12.75 1.75 1.15
CA ASP A 211 -14.06 2.37 1.29
C ASP A 211 -14.78 1.99 2.60
N GLU A 212 -14.01 1.53 3.61
CA GLU A 212 -14.54 1.21 4.94
C GLU A 212 -15.27 2.40 5.55
N ASP A 213 -16.47 2.13 6.09
CA ASP A 213 -17.21 3.13 6.86
C ASP A 213 -16.49 3.43 8.19
N PRO A 214 -15.98 4.65 8.41
CA PRO A 214 -15.28 5.00 9.65
C PRO A 214 -16.15 4.90 10.91
N ALA A 215 -17.48 4.92 10.75
CA ALA A 215 -18.43 4.74 11.86
C ALA A 215 -18.74 3.25 12.12
N ASN A 216 -18.46 2.35 11.15
CA ASN A 216 -18.74 0.93 11.26
C ASN A 216 -17.80 0.09 10.39
N ALA A 217 -16.71 -0.39 10.95
CA ALA A 217 -15.69 -1.18 10.26
C ALA A 217 -16.20 -2.50 9.60
N GLY A 218 -17.41 -2.94 9.91
CA GLY A 218 -18.08 -4.05 9.23
C GLY A 218 -18.74 -3.68 7.90
N ASN A 219 -18.75 -2.39 7.55
CA ASN A 219 -19.43 -1.85 6.39
C ASN A 219 -18.48 -1.12 5.43
N VAL A 220 -18.94 -0.90 4.21
CA VAL A 220 -18.41 0.04 3.23
C VAL A 220 -19.38 1.20 3.02
N LEU A 221 -18.86 2.35 2.59
CA LEU A 221 -19.68 3.47 2.12
C LEU A 221 -19.85 3.39 0.59
N LEU A 222 -21.10 3.33 0.13
CA LEU A 222 -21.42 3.25 -1.29
C LEU A 222 -21.32 4.63 -1.94
N LEU A 223 -20.61 4.73 -3.06
CA LEU A 223 -20.27 6.00 -3.72
C LEU A 223 -21.49 6.90 -3.96
N TYR A 224 -22.43 6.45 -4.79
CA TYR A 224 -23.53 7.31 -5.23
C TYR A 224 -24.62 7.49 -4.18
N SER A 225 -24.89 6.51 -3.34
CA SER A 225 -25.95 6.62 -2.33
C SER A 225 -25.47 7.17 -0.98
N GLY A 226 -24.16 7.16 -0.70
CA GLY A 226 -23.62 7.47 0.62
C GLY A 226 -24.01 6.45 1.70
N ARG A 227 -24.69 5.37 1.34
CA ARG A 227 -25.22 4.38 2.29
C ARG A 227 -24.10 3.51 2.84
N SER A 228 -24.12 3.32 4.18
CA SER A 228 -23.30 2.35 4.88
C SER A 228 -23.89 0.95 4.69
N GLN A 229 -23.15 0.02 4.11
CA GLN A 229 -23.62 -1.33 3.81
C GLN A 229 -22.59 -2.39 4.19
N SER A 230 -23.06 -3.54 4.69
CA SER A 230 -22.20 -4.64 5.13
C SER A 230 -21.19 -5.05 4.06
N LYS A 231 -19.93 -5.21 4.45
CA LYS A 231 -18.86 -5.75 3.60
C LYS A 231 -19.19 -7.15 3.04
N ASN A 232 -20.08 -7.88 3.71
CA ASN A 232 -20.46 -9.25 3.33
C ASN A 232 -21.60 -9.32 2.30
N THR A 233 -22.21 -8.19 1.94
CA THR A 233 -23.27 -8.13 0.92
C THR A 233 -22.72 -7.66 -0.43
N ASN A 234 -21.47 -8.01 -0.73
CA ASN A 234 -20.90 -7.81 -2.05
C ASN A 234 -21.35 -8.93 -3.01
N GLY A 235 -21.85 -8.56 -4.17
CA GLY A 235 -22.35 -9.54 -5.11
C GLY A 235 -23.01 -8.96 -6.36
N GLY A 236 -24.03 -9.62 -6.85
CA GLY A 236 -24.78 -9.22 -8.04
C GLY A 236 -26.30 -9.23 -7.83
N GLY A 237 -26.77 -9.48 -6.61
CA GLY A 237 -28.18 -9.39 -6.23
C GLY A 237 -28.65 -7.94 -6.12
N VAL A 238 -29.96 -7.73 -6.19
CA VAL A 238 -30.58 -6.38 -6.17
C VAL A 238 -30.27 -5.58 -4.91
N ASP A 239 -30.06 -6.26 -3.79
CA ASP A 239 -29.73 -5.63 -2.49
C ASP A 239 -28.22 -5.71 -2.17
N ASP A 240 -27.39 -6.16 -3.13
CA ASP A 240 -25.95 -6.22 -2.97
C ASP A 240 -25.29 -4.89 -3.40
N TRP A 241 -24.01 -4.74 -3.02
CA TRP A 241 -23.13 -3.77 -3.64
C TRP A 241 -22.13 -4.48 -4.56
N ASN A 242 -21.69 -3.78 -5.62
CA ASN A 242 -20.71 -4.28 -6.57
C ASN A 242 -19.62 -3.24 -6.86
N ARG A 243 -18.72 -3.59 -7.78
CA ARG A 243 -17.59 -2.78 -8.22
C ARG A 243 -18.04 -1.86 -9.35
N GLU A 244 -18.24 -0.60 -9.02
CA GLU A 244 -18.47 0.46 -10.01
C GLU A 244 -17.15 0.81 -10.68
N HIS A 245 -17.14 0.85 -12.01
CA HIS A 245 -16.10 1.46 -12.80
C HIS A 245 -16.50 2.91 -13.08
N VAL A 246 -15.98 3.87 -12.32
CA VAL A 246 -16.30 5.30 -12.49
C VAL A 246 -15.91 5.76 -13.90
N TRP A 247 -14.71 5.43 -14.36
CA TRP A 247 -14.46 5.42 -15.81
C TRP A 247 -15.13 4.17 -16.39
N ALA A 248 -16.21 4.37 -17.14
CA ALA A 248 -16.98 3.24 -17.67
C ALA A 248 -16.10 2.34 -18.53
N LYS A 249 -16.01 1.06 -18.17
CA LYS A 249 -15.13 0.08 -18.86
C LYS A 249 -15.42 -0.12 -20.36
N SER A 250 -16.58 0.31 -20.84
CA SER A 250 -16.90 0.36 -22.27
C SER A 250 -16.26 1.53 -22.99
N HIS A 251 -15.86 2.59 -22.27
CA HIS A 251 -15.12 3.70 -22.81
C HIS A 251 -13.62 3.34 -22.85
N GLY A 252 -13.18 2.84 -24.01
CA GLY A 252 -11.87 2.22 -24.21
C GLY A 252 -11.89 0.68 -24.26
N ASP A 253 -13.05 0.04 -24.02
CA ASP A 253 -13.31 -1.41 -24.15
C ASP A 253 -12.30 -2.31 -23.40
N PHE A 254 -11.83 -1.87 -22.23
CA PHE A 254 -10.81 -2.58 -21.43
C PHE A 254 -11.39 -3.71 -20.55
N GLY A 255 -12.70 -3.75 -20.37
CA GLY A 255 -13.38 -4.83 -19.64
C GLY A 255 -13.03 -4.90 -18.16
N THR A 256 -12.63 -6.08 -17.67
CA THR A 256 -12.25 -6.36 -16.27
C THR A 256 -10.89 -7.07 -16.19
N SER A 257 -10.08 -6.91 -17.22
CA SER A 257 -8.68 -7.39 -17.21
C SER A 257 -7.84 -6.55 -16.26
N MET A 258 -6.71 -7.08 -15.83
CA MET A 258 -5.72 -6.35 -15.03
C MET A 258 -5.31 -5.06 -15.77
N GLY A 259 -4.91 -4.05 -15.04
CA GLY A 259 -4.74 -2.69 -15.54
C GLY A 259 -6.00 -1.85 -15.33
N PRO A 260 -6.50 -1.11 -16.34
CA PRO A 260 -7.62 -0.16 -16.17
C PRO A 260 -8.91 -0.82 -15.68
N GLY A 261 -9.10 -2.13 -15.92
CA GLY A 261 -10.28 -2.88 -15.48
C GLY A 261 -10.27 -3.27 -14.00
N THR A 262 -9.14 -3.08 -13.32
CA THR A 262 -8.94 -3.47 -11.91
C THR A 262 -8.30 -2.38 -11.06
N ASP A 263 -8.06 -1.22 -11.64
CA ASP A 263 -7.46 -0.09 -10.95
C ASP A 263 -8.41 0.48 -9.89
N ILE A 264 -8.01 0.34 -8.63
CA ILE A 264 -8.86 0.75 -7.50
C ILE A 264 -8.87 2.25 -7.26
N HIS A 265 -8.08 3.05 -7.97
CA HIS A 265 -8.25 4.50 -7.92
C HIS A 265 -9.59 4.96 -8.49
N HIS A 266 -10.15 4.23 -9.46
CA HIS A 266 -11.48 4.54 -10.00
C HIS A 266 -12.57 3.48 -9.72
N LEU A 267 -12.21 2.33 -9.16
CA LEU A 267 -13.20 1.33 -8.73
C LEU A 267 -13.76 1.68 -7.35
N ARG A 268 -15.11 1.68 -7.22
CA ARG A 268 -15.80 2.04 -5.98
C ARG A 268 -16.95 1.09 -5.66
N PRO A 269 -17.24 0.83 -4.39
CA PRO A 269 -18.45 0.09 -4.03
C PRO A 269 -19.70 0.92 -4.34
N THR A 270 -20.64 0.33 -5.04
CA THR A 270 -21.92 0.98 -5.40
C THR A 270 -23.05 -0.03 -5.36
N ASP A 271 -24.25 0.40 -5.00
CA ASP A 271 -25.46 -0.42 -5.07
C ASP A 271 -25.66 -0.96 -6.49
N VAL A 272 -26.00 -2.25 -6.61
CA VAL A 272 -26.10 -2.95 -7.89
C VAL A 272 -27.11 -2.30 -8.83
N THR A 273 -28.24 -1.82 -8.29
CA THR A 273 -29.31 -1.22 -9.11
C THR A 273 -28.99 0.22 -9.49
N VAL A 274 -28.30 0.96 -8.61
CA VAL A 274 -27.77 2.30 -8.91
C VAL A 274 -26.66 2.21 -9.96
N ASN A 275 -25.73 1.26 -9.83
CA ASN A 275 -24.69 0.99 -10.83
C ASN A 275 -25.33 0.65 -12.20
N SER A 276 -26.39 -0.18 -12.19
CA SER A 276 -27.12 -0.51 -13.42
C SER A 276 -27.82 0.71 -14.04
N SER A 277 -28.28 1.65 -13.22
CA SER A 277 -28.92 2.90 -13.69
C SER A 277 -27.88 3.87 -14.27
N ARG A 278 -26.73 3.97 -13.66
CA ARG A 278 -25.59 4.76 -14.16
C ARG A 278 -25.09 4.18 -15.49
N GLY A 279 -24.96 2.86 -15.58
CA GLY A 279 -24.56 2.18 -16.83
C GLY A 279 -23.16 2.61 -17.30
N ASN A 280 -23.12 3.19 -18.51
CA ASN A 280 -21.90 3.76 -19.10
C ASN A 280 -22.10 5.22 -19.52
N LEU A 281 -22.97 5.94 -18.84
CA LEU A 281 -23.21 7.36 -19.12
C LEU A 281 -21.95 8.17 -18.83
N ASP A 282 -21.73 9.20 -19.62
CA ASP A 282 -20.74 10.24 -19.31
C ASP A 282 -21.20 11.06 -18.10
N PHE A 283 -20.40 12.00 -17.64
CA PHE A 283 -20.73 12.87 -16.51
C PHE A 283 -21.03 14.30 -17.00
N ASP A 284 -22.19 14.82 -16.64
CA ASP A 284 -22.64 16.19 -16.87
C ASP A 284 -23.71 16.54 -15.83
N ASN A 285 -24.07 17.82 -15.71
CA ASN A 285 -25.15 18.28 -14.83
C ASN A 285 -26.51 18.04 -15.45
N GLY A 286 -27.48 17.69 -14.62
CA GLY A 286 -28.92 17.70 -14.98
C GLY A 286 -29.54 16.31 -15.07
N GLY A 287 -30.78 16.31 -15.60
CA GLY A 287 -31.59 15.12 -15.72
C GLY A 287 -32.68 14.99 -14.65
N ALA A 288 -33.19 13.76 -14.49
CA ALA A 288 -34.17 13.41 -13.46
C ALA A 288 -33.49 12.75 -12.28
N GLU A 289 -33.97 13.06 -11.08
CA GLU A 289 -33.40 12.48 -9.83
C GLU A 289 -33.54 10.94 -9.83
N ASN A 290 -32.47 10.25 -9.47
CA ASN A 290 -32.49 8.82 -9.23
C ASN A 290 -33.19 8.51 -7.91
N ARG A 291 -34.24 7.68 -7.95
CA ARG A 291 -35.09 7.41 -6.79
C ARG A 291 -34.40 6.56 -5.70
N GLU A 292 -33.47 5.73 -6.09
CA GLU A 292 -32.76 4.80 -5.19
C GLU A 292 -31.52 5.42 -4.58
N ALA A 293 -30.93 6.40 -5.26
CA ALA A 293 -29.83 7.21 -4.78
C ALA A 293 -30.20 8.71 -4.91
N PRO A 294 -31.05 9.26 -4.01
CA PRO A 294 -31.42 10.66 -4.05
C PRO A 294 -30.21 11.60 -4.05
N GLY A 295 -30.32 12.73 -4.71
CA GLY A 295 -29.22 13.65 -4.94
C GLY A 295 -28.38 13.34 -6.18
N ASN A 296 -28.56 12.17 -6.81
CA ASN A 296 -27.99 11.89 -8.11
C ASN A 296 -29.05 12.11 -9.20
N TYR A 297 -28.63 12.62 -10.33
CA TYR A 297 -29.52 12.89 -11.47
C TYR A 297 -28.98 12.20 -12.73
N TYR A 298 -29.86 11.87 -13.67
CA TYR A 298 -29.44 11.27 -14.94
C TYR A 298 -30.47 11.55 -16.04
N ASP A 299 -29.98 11.52 -17.24
CA ASP A 299 -30.82 11.59 -18.44
C ASP A 299 -30.40 10.52 -19.47
N SER A 300 -30.51 10.80 -20.77
CA SER A 300 -30.23 9.80 -21.81
C SER A 300 -28.74 9.62 -22.11
N ASP A 301 -27.87 10.53 -21.68
CA ASP A 301 -26.46 10.57 -22.06
C ASP A 301 -25.49 10.95 -20.94
N SER A 302 -26.00 11.33 -19.75
CA SER A 302 -25.16 11.72 -18.64
C SER A 302 -25.69 11.31 -17.27
N TRP A 303 -24.77 11.27 -16.30
CA TRP A 303 -25.00 11.07 -14.88
C TRP A 303 -24.41 12.23 -14.10
N GLU A 304 -25.20 12.82 -13.21
CA GLU A 304 -24.75 13.79 -12.22
C GLU A 304 -24.74 13.12 -10.84
N PRO A 305 -23.59 12.93 -10.20
CA PRO A 305 -23.52 12.37 -8.86
C PRO A 305 -23.97 13.39 -7.82
N ARG A 306 -24.30 12.93 -6.60
CA ARG A 306 -24.59 13.78 -5.46
C ARG A 306 -23.44 14.72 -5.16
N ASP A 307 -23.72 15.90 -4.58
CA ASP A 307 -22.75 16.97 -4.43
C ASP A 307 -21.48 16.56 -3.62
N GLU A 308 -21.65 15.69 -2.63
CA GLU A 308 -20.55 15.26 -1.74
C GLU A 308 -19.53 14.27 -2.34
N VAL A 309 -19.68 13.92 -3.62
CA VAL A 309 -18.75 13.03 -4.35
C VAL A 309 -18.50 13.50 -5.78
N LYS A 310 -18.89 14.72 -6.12
CA LYS A 310 -18.61 15.31 -7.43
C LYS A 310 -17.11 15.43 -7.68
N GLY A 311 -16.40 15.98 -6.70
CA GLY A 311 -14.94 16.09 -6.73
C GLY A 311 -14.25 14.74 -6.74
N ASP A 312 -14.71 13.77 -5.90
CA ASP A 312 -14.19 12.40 -5.91
C ASP A 312 -14.24 11.81 -7.35
N VAL A 313 -15.39 11.92 -8.01
CA VAL A 313 -15.60 11.42 -9.38
C VAL A 313 -14.67 12.12 -10.36
N ALA A 314 -14.56 13.45 -10.30
CA ALA A 314 -13.67 14.21 -11.17
C ALA A 314 -12.21 13.77 -11.02
N ARG A 315 -11.70 13.68 -9.78
CA ARG A 315 -10.32 13.27 -9.50
C ARG A 315 -10.01 11.84 -9.91
N MET A 316 -11.00 10.92 -9.86
CA MET A 316 -10.85 9.57 -10.41
C MET A 316 -10.68 9.59 -11.93
N LEU A 317 -11.45 10.43 -12.63
CA LEU A 317 -11.36 10.53 -14.09
C LEU A 317 -10.08 11.24 -14.53
N PHE A 318 -9.63 12.26 -13.81
CA PHE A 318 -8.33 12.91 -14.06
C PHE A 318 -7.18 11.91 -13.90
N TYR A 319 -7.21 11.09 -12.85
CA TYR A 319 -6.23 10.03 -12.65
C TYR A 319 -6.21 9.04 -13.83
N MET A 320 -7.35 8.54 -14.25
CA MET A 320 -7.44 7.58 -15.36
C MET A 320 -6.90 8.15 -16.67
N ALA A 321 -7.16 9.43 -16.95
CA ALA A 321 -6.67 10.12 -18.14
C ALA A 321 -5.17 10.45 -18.10
N VAL A 322 -4.53 10.37 -16.94
CA VAL A 322 -3.08 10.53 -16.82
C VAL A 322 -2.38 9.17 -16.72
N ARG A 323 -3.00 8.20 -16.04
CA ARG A 323 -2.39 6.88 -15.86
C ARG A 323 -2.35 6.07 -17.14
N TYR A 324 -3.35 6.19 -18.00
CA TYR A 324 -3.54 5.34 -19.18
C TYR A 324 -3.36 6.12 -20.46
N GLU A 325 -2.12 6.25 -20.92
CA GLU A 325 -1.67 7.00 -22.12
C GLU A 325 -1.41 6.08 -23.34
N GLY A 326 -1.92 4.87 -23.34
CA GLY A 326 -1.79 3.94 -24.48
C GLY A 326 -0.51 3.11 -24.48
N ASP A 327 0.29 3.13 -23.42
CA ASP A 327 1.50 2.37 -23.31
C ASP A 327 1.25 0.89 -23.09
N SER A 328 2.22 0.04 -23.46
CA SER A 328 2.22 -1.40 -23.18
C SER A 328 0.99 -2.18 -23.68
N GLY A 329 0.17 -1.56 -24.54
CA GLY A 329 -1.07 -2.15 -25.08
C GLY A 329 -2.31 -1.82 -24.26
N GLU A 330 -2.19 -0.95 -23.29
CA GLU A 330 -3.31 -0.34 -22.57
C GLU A 330 -4.04 0.69 -23.44
N PRO A 331 -5.30 1.05 -23.12
CA PRO A 331 -6.00 2.09 -23.85
C PRO A 331 -5.40 3.47 -23.55
N ASP A 332 -5.45 4.35 -24.55
CA ASP A 332 -5.18 5.76 -24.41
C ASP A 332 -6.49 6.46 -23.98
N LEU A 333 -6.62 6.71 -22.65
CA LEU A 333 -7.83 7.24 -22.04
C LEU A 333 -7.77 8.78 -21.94
N GLU A 334 -8.71 9.47 -22.57
CA GLU A 334 -8.71 10.93 -22.67
C GLU A 334 -10.02 11.58 -22.21
N LEU A 335 -9.92 12.76 -21.64
CA LEU A 335 -11.07 13.59 -21.29
C LEU A 335 -11.43 14.52 -22.45
N ASN A 336 -12.74 14.74 -22.65
CA ASN A 336 -13.24 15.69 -23.63
C ASN A 336 -14.44 16.49 -23.11
N ASN A 337 -14.88 17.47 -23.87
CA ASN A 337 -16.06 18.30 -23.56
C ASN A 337 -17.33 17.77 -24.23
N SER A 338 -17.49 16.46 -24.37
CA SER A 338 -18.65 15.81 -25.01
C SER A 338 -19.22 14.74 -24.10
N VAL A 339 -20.49 14.44 -24.26
CA VAL A 339 -21.19 13.27 -23.75
C VAL A 339 -21.54 12.33 -24.91
N ASN A 340 -22.02 11.12 -24.64
CA ASN A 340 -22.25 10.06 -25.63
C ASN A 340 -20.96 9.57 -26.34
N ASN A 341 -19.89 9.44 -25.60
CA ASN A 341 -18.60 8.97 -26.11
C ASN A 341 -18.64 7.51 -26.61
N GLY A 342 -19.62 6.74 -26.18
CA GLY A 342 -19.87 5.37 -26.66
C GLY A 342 -18.77 4.41 -26.20
N SER A 343 -18.10 3.73 -27.16
CA SER A 343 -16.97 2.85 -26.88
C SER A 343 -15.61 3.48 -27.14
N ASN A 344 -15.57 4.76 -27.53
CA ASN A 344 -14.31 5.47 -27.68
C ASN A 344 -13.63 5.61 -26.29
N PRO A 345 -12.30 5.72 -26.25
CA PRO A 345 -11.57 5.86 -25.00
C PRO A 345 -11.63 7.31 -24.46
N PHE A 346 -12.82 7.87 -24.46
CA PHE A 346 -13.09 9.22 -23.98
C PHE A 346 -14.12 9.20 -22.86
N HIS A 347 -13.98 10.14 -21.93
CA HIS A 347 -14.99 10.40 -20.91
C HIS A 347 -15.20 11.91 -20.76
N GLY A 348 -16.43 12.33 -20.59
CA GLY A 348 -16.80 13.72 -20.43
C GLY A 348 -17.69 13.96 -19.23
N LYS A 349 -17.92 15.20 -18.92
CA LYS A 349 -17.59 16.41 -19.69
C LYS A 349 -16.49 17.18 -18.93
N LEU A 350 -15.33 17.37 -19.53
CA LEU A 350 -14.17 17.93 -18.85
C LEU A 350 -14.45 19.26 -18.12
N SER A 351 -15.14 20.22 -18.75
CA SER A 351 -15.45 21.50 -18.12
C SER A 351 -16.34 21.35 -16.87
N ILE A 352 -17.22 20.35 -16.83
CA ILE A 352 -18.06 20.05 -15.68
C ILE A 352 -17.26 19.32 -14.59
N LEU A 353 -16.35 18.46 -14.97
CA LEU A 353 -15.45 17.79 -14.03
C LEU A 353 -14.53 18.79 -13.32
N LEU A 354 -14.03 19.80 -14.01
CA LEU A 354 -13.25 20.89 -13.39
C LEU A 354 -14.12 21.70 -12.43
N ASP A 355 -15.36 22.09 -12.84
CA ASP A 355 -16.31 22.77 -11.96
C ASP A 355 -16.62 21.93 -10.68
N TRP A 356 -16.80 20.63 -10.82
CA TRP A 356 -17.07 19.73 -9.70
C TRP A 356 -15.87 19.57 -8.77
N HIS A 357 -14.68 19.52 -9.34
CA HIS A 357 -13.43 19.46 -8.58
C HIS A 357 -13.25 20.67 -7.66
N GLU A 358 -13.62 21.88 -8.11
CA GLU A 358 -13.61 23.09 -7.29
C GLU A 358 -14.73 23.10 -6.23
N GLN A 359 -15.93 22.60 -6.59
CA GLN A 359 -17.11 22.60 -5.71
C GLN A 359 -17.00 21.63 -4.55
N ASP A 360 -16.31 20.50 -4.76
CA ASP A 360 -16.15 19.44 -3.79
C ASP A 360 -14.64 19.17 -3.58
N PRO A 361 -13.98 19.96 -2.71
CA PRO A 361 -12.55 19.81 -2.43
C PRO A 361 -12.21 18.45 -1.79
N VAL A 362 -10.95 18.05 -1.93
CA VAL A 362 -10.43 16.81 -1.33
C VAL A 362 -10.76 16.69 0.14
N ASP A 363 -11.39 15.61 0.53
CA ASP A 363 -11.75 15.32 1.91
C ASP A 363 -10.80 14.28 2.57
N ALA A 364 -10.94 14.10 3.88
CA ALA A 364 -10.11 13.16 4.64
C ALA A 364 -10.33 11.69 4.24
N ARG A 365 -11.48 11.35 3.61
CA ARG A 365 -11.73 9.98 3.12
C ARG A 365 -10.97 9.70 1.85
N GLU A 366 -10.92 10.66 0.92
CA GLU A 366 -10.11 10.55 -0.28
C GLU A 366 -8.62 10.45 0.07
N GLN A 367 -8.12 11.30 0.99
CA GLN A 367 -6.74 11.24 1.47
C GLN A 367 -6.42 9.87 2.08
N ARG A 368 -7.28 9.39 3.00
CA ARG A 368 -7.14 8.06 3.60
C ARG A 368 -7.16 6.96 2.54
N ARG A 369 -8.07 7.06 1.56
CA ARG A 369 -8.20 6.09 0.48
C ARG A 369 -6.95 6.05 -0.39
N ASN A 370 -6.45 7.21 -0.81
CA ASN A 370 -5.22 7.36 -1.59
C ASN A 370 -4.02 6.75 -0.86
N GLU A 371 -3.91 6.99 0.45
CA GLU A 371 -2.87 6.42 1.30
C GLU A 371 -2.95 4.89 1.38
N ILE A 372 -4.14 4.32 1.60
CA ILE A 372 -4.34 2.87 1.66
C ILE A 372 -4.00 2.21 0.30
N ILE A 373 -4.40 2.80 -0.82
CA ILE A 373 -4.08 2.29 -2.15
C ILE A 373 -2.57 2.28 -2.35
N PHE A 374 -1.90 3.36 -1.97
CA PHE A 374 -0.46 3.48 -2.08
C PHE A 374 0.28 2.51 -1.16
N GLU A 375 -0.13 2.41 0.10
CA GLU A 375 0.60 1.61 1.08
C GLU A 375 0.34 0.11 0.97
N GLU A 376 -0.87 -0.31 0.56
CA GLU A 376 -1.30 -1.69 0.73
C GLU A 376 -1.58 -2.44 -0.58
N TYR A 377 -1.86 -1.73 -1.68
CA TYR A 377 -2.40 -2.38 -2.88
C TYR A 377 -1.61 -2.10 -4.16
N GLN A 378 -1.67 -0.86 -4.68
CA GLN A 378 -1.14 -0.53 -6.00
C GLN A 378 0.23 0.15 -5.97
N PHE A 379 0.63 0.72 -4.84
CA PHE A 379 1.90 1.43 -4.63
C PHE A 379 2.09 2.67 -5.52
N ASN A 380 1.00 3.18 -6.07
CA ASN A 380 0.92 4.48 -6.72
C ASN A 380 -0.16 5.35 -6.06
N ARG A 381 -0.15 6.64 -6.35
CA ARG A 381 -1.03 7.64 -5.76
C ARG A 381 -1.87 8.32 -6.83
N ASN A 382 -3.04 8.82 -6.46
CA ASN A 382 -3.78 9.75 -7.31
C ASN A 382 -3.24 11.17 -7.09
N PRO A 383 -2.54 11.76 -8.08
CA PRO A 383 -1.93 13.08 -7.92
C PRO A 383 -2.95 14.21 -7.69
N PHE A 384 -4.19 14.04 -8.13
CA PHE A 384 -5.24 15.06 -7.97
C PHE A 384 -5.91 15.04 -6.58
N ILE A 385 -5.54 14.07 -5.74
CA ILE A 385 -5.86 14.08 -4.31
C ILE A 385 -4.73 14.74 -3.52
N ASP A 386 -3.48 14.47 -3.88
CA ASP A 386 -2.31 15.03 -3.20
C ASP A 386 -2.04 16.49 -3.61
N HIS A 387 -2.26 16.82 -4.87
CA HIS A 387 -2.07 18.13 -5.52
C HIS A 387 -3.28 18.50 -6.37
N PRO A 388 -4.41 18.87 -5.75
CA PRO A 388 -5.64 19.16 -6.48
C PRO A 388 -5.49 20.31 -7.51
N GLU A 389 -4.59 21.25 -7.28
CA GLU A 389 -4.30 22.37 -8.20
C GLU A 389 -3.83 21.91 -9.58
N TRP A 390 -3.27 20.70 -9.71
CA TRP A 390 -2.75 20.21 -10.97
C TRP A 390 -3.81 19.88 -12.01
N ALA A 391 -5.06 19.69 -11.59
CA ALA A 391 -6.15 19.51 -12.53
C ALA A 391 -6.35 20.76 -13.40
N GLU A 392 -6.36 21.95 -12.80
CA GLU A 392 -6.44 23.23 -13.51
C GLU A 392 -5.14 23.53 -14.29
N GLU A 393 -3.97 23.15 -13.76
CA GLU A 393 -2.69 23.35 -14.46
C GLU A 393 -2.55 22.50 -15.74
N ILE A 394 -3.26 21.37 -15.85
CA ILE A 394 -3.24 20.49 -17.01
C ILE A 394 -4.35 20.88 -18.00
N TRP A 395 -5.57 21.09 -17.54
CA TRP A 395 -6.76 21.21 -18.40
C TRP A 395 -7.50 22.55 -18.32
N GLY A 396 -7.12 23.46 -17.39
CA GLY A 396 -7.75 24.76 -17.16
C GLY A 396 -7.41 25.89 -18.12
#